data_1faeb31e01dd84e5f6b8a9e99a56611a
#
_entry.id   1faeb31e01dd84e5f6b8a9e99a56611a
#
_cell.length_a   1.000
_cell.length_b   1.000
_cell.length_c   1.000
_cell.angle_alpha   90.00
_cell.angle_beta   90.00
_cell.angle_gamma   90.00
#
_symmetry.space_group_name_H-M   'P 1'
#
loop_
_entity.id
_entity.type
_entity.pdbx_description
1 polymer ?
#
loop_
_entity_poly.entity_id
_entity_poly.type
_entity_poly.pdbx_seq_one_letter_code
_entity_poly.pdbx_strand_id
1 'polypeptide(L)'
;MSTTKRRATTWLALTGLMGAAAITGSAATATAASAELPVYGVRSAGLDPQQAAALQRAFGLKDVHLAEDGSVAFADESTYLNVPGLDKGAGKPDENGSETTQTVLDVEALRRLTAIPVEDATKKALGTLREIGLLPANATPTAKQTTFEIVDAYDKPVLTAPLDTAVSFAFTLGGVPLEGPGAKIRIAFDGQGAVAGLTYSTREVVEVGTVPVLSLDEGRDRCAKALGSSVKPTDVSYVYEAPALSEKVDKLEPGFRCDGVNADGADVQSVIVGATLDARLPGPDPVQPPRSDSAISPQWTNRIDVGSEGTGSCSGLPLTGNNLAAFNNRFTAAGVPVQFSWLNGNAWERDFKDPAFVGGQDQLYADDVDMTYWQGHGSPTGFSFAGCSSNTDTFLSNNDARWGNRDVEWMSLFTCSILKGSSGGLSWAQRWGKSFKGLHQINSFDTVSYHSGVHGGKFANYLVRTPFLWWNKPMKVRSAWAQASIDTQPAKVRWATMGPIGSGGLANFNDYFWNKGPVGPDTLPTGGFWRISGSS
;
A
#
# COMPACT_ATOMS: atom_id res chain seq x y z
N MET A 1 52.04 12.56 -34.53
CA MET A 1 52.18 12.35 -35.99
C MET A 1 51.10 11.36 -36.40
N SER A 2 50.05 11.82 -37.02
CA SER A 2 49.26 11.25 -38.14
C SER A 2 48.06 12.13 -38.38
N THR A 3 48.13 12.81 -39.48
CA THR A 3 47.10 13.72 -40.05
C THR A 3 46.09 12.92 -40.86
N THR A 4 44.79 13.14 -40.66
CA THR A 4 43.79 12.67 -41.60
C THR A 4 42.87 13.80 -42.05
N LYS A 5 42.88 14.00 -43.37
CA LYS A 5 42.31 15.07 -44.17
C LYS A 5 40.78 15.06 -44.14
N ARG A 6 40.18 16.27 -44.02
CA ARG A 6 38.79 16.58 -44.38
C ARG A 6 38.63 16.66 -45.90
N ARG A 7 37.62 15.99 -46.44
CA ARG A 7 37.10 16.23 -47.80
C ARG A 7 35.83 17.06 -47.73
N ALA A 8 35.89 18.22 -48.36
CA ALA A 8 34.71 19.07 -48.66
C ALA A 8 34.05 18.57 -49.94
N THR A 9 32.76 18.41 -49.92
CA THR A 9 31.96 18.15 -51.18
C THR A 9 31.02 19.33 -51.38
N THR A 10 31.30 20.07 -52.44
CA THR A 10 30.53 21.22 -52.96
C THR A 10 29.33 20.66 -53.72
N TRP A 11 28.12 21.16 -53.45
CA TRP A 11 26.94 20.94 -54.32
C TRP A 11 26.48 22.28 -54.89
N LEU A 12 26.34 22.29 -56.23
CA LEU A 12 25.87 23.42 -57.04
C LEU A 12 24.40 23.71 -56.76
N ALA A 13 24.11 25.01 -56.72
CA ALA A 13 22.76 25.55 -56.78
C ALA A 13 22.22 25.55 -58.21
N LEU A 14 21.02 25.00 -58.40
CA LEU A 14 20.22 25.23 -59.62
C LEU A 14 18.98 26.01 -59.25
N THR A 15 18.91 27.26 -59.68
CA THR A 15 17.75 28.14 -59.60
C THR A 15 16.77 27.82 -60.70
N GLY A 16 15.56 27.33 -60.32
CA GLY A 16 14.42 27.22 -61.24
C GLY A 16 13.26 28.05 -60.74
N LEU A 17 12.94 29.14 -61.40
CA LEU A 17 11.71 29.91 -61.27
C LEU A 17 10.53 29.09 -61.78
N MET A 18 9.52 28.81 -60.94
CA MET A 18 8.17 28.46 -61.38
C MET A 18 7.11 29.12 -60.49
N GLY A 19 6.09 29.60 -61.18
CA GLY A 19 5.09 30.56 -60.71
C GLY A 19 4.21 30.12 -59.54
N ALA A 20 3.85 31.07 -58.75
CA ALA A 20 2.88 30.96 -57.69
C ALA A 20 1.45 30.86 -58.22
N ALA A 21 0.83 29.69 -58.13
CA ALA A 21 -0.62 29.54 -58.13
C ALA A 21 -1.09 29.46 -56.67
N ALA A 22 -1.74 30.52 -56.22
CA ALA A 22 -2.36 30.54 -54.91
C ALA A 22 -3.59 29.61 -54.91
N ILE A 23 -3.42 28.41 -54.36
CA ILE A 23 -4.54 27.55 -54.01
C ILE A 23 -4.89 27.91 -52.55
N THR A 24 -5.97 28.68 -52.38
CA THR A 24 -6.63 28.83 -51.05
C THR A 24 -7.31 27.54 -50.71
N GLY A 25 -6.52 26.59 -50.17
CA GLY A 25 -7.04 25.39 -49.51
C GLY A 25 -7.55 25.77 -48.15
N SER A 26 -8.87 25.74 -47.94
CA SER A 26 -9.46 25.74 -46.62
C SER A 26 -8.85 24.56 -45.86
N ALA A 27 -8.01 24.86 -44.84
CA ALA A 27 -7.58 23.87 -43.90
C ALA A 27 -8.82 23.42 -43.12
N ALA A 28 -9.45 22.34 -43.54
CA ALA A 28 -10.34 21.59 -42.71
C ALA A 28 -9.48 21.12 -41.53
N THR A 29 -9.70 21.70 -40.38
CA THR A 29 -9.23 21.18 -39.08
C THR A 29 -9.83 19.77 -39.00
N ALA A 30 -9.04 18.75 -39.33
CA ALA A 30 -9.39 17.38 -38.97
C ALA A 30 -9.45 17.35 -37.46
N THR A 31 -10.65 17.41 -36.92
CA THR A 31 -10.90 16.99 -35.54
C THR A 31 -10.40 15.59 -35.43
N ALA A 32 -9.32 15.37 -34.71
CA ALA A 32 -8.84 14.03 -34.40
C ALA A 32 -10.05 13.27 -33.83
N ALA A 33 -10.43 12.16 -34.45
CA ALA A 33 -11.49 11.33 -33.93
C ALA A 33 -11.09 10.91 -32.53
N SER A 34 -11.90 11.27 -31.53
CA SER A 34 -11.69 10.85 -30.16
C SER A 34 -11.68 9.32 -30.13
N ALA A 35 -10.68 8.73 -29.47
CA ALA A 35 -10.67 7.29 -29.26
C ALA A 35 -11.94 6.89 -28.50
N GLU A 36 -12.51 5.74 -28.84
CA GLU A 36 -13.63 5.17 -28.09
C GLU A 36 -13.15 3.95 -27.31
N LEU A 37 -13.62 3.82 -26.06
CA LEU A 37 -13.38 2.64 -25.24
C LEU A 37 -14.70 2.04 -24.76
N PRO A 38 -14.76 0.71 -24.56
CA PRO A 38 -15.95 0.04 -24.05
C PRO A 38 -16.38 0.54 -22.67
N VAL A 39 -17.68 0.49 -22.41
CA VAL A 39 -18.29 0.62 -21.08
C VAL A 39 -18.83 -0.74 -20.67
N TYR A 40 -18.57 -1.13 -19.45
CA TYR A 40 -19.00 -2.43 -18.94
C TYR A 40 -20.07 -2.27 -17.85
N GLY A 41 -21.24 -2.86 -18.10
CA GLY A 41 -22.32 -2.97 -17.10
C GLY A 41 -22.02 -4.08 -16.10
N VAL A 42 -22.28 -3.82 -14.82
CA VAL A 42 -22.11 -4.81 -13.75
C VAL A 42 -23.36 -5.71 -13.70
N ARG A 43 -23.18 -7.02 -13.86
CA ARG A 43 -24.24 -8.03 -13.74
C ARG A 43 -24.39 -8.54 -12.32
N SER A 44 -23.27 -8.83 -11.68
CA SER A 44 -23.20 -9.29 -10.30
C SER A 44 -21.93 -8.81 -9.62
N ALA A 45 -21.93 -8.75 -8.30
CA ALA A 45 -20.77 -8.42 -7.49
C ALA A 45 -20.59 -9.50 -6.42
N GLY A 46 -19.36 -9.98 -6.26
CA GLY A 46 -19.02 -11.01 -5.27
C GLY A 46 -19.54 -12.40 -5.60
N LEU A 47 -19.44 -13.27 -4.63
CA LEU A 47 -19.93 -14.65 -4.67
C LEU A 47 -21.29 -14.77 -3.97
N ASP A 48 -22.15 -15.62 -4.49
CA ASP A 48 -23.31 -16.09 -3.75
C ASP A 48 -22.92 -17.16 -2.72
N PRO A 49 -23.82 -17.54 -1.78
CA PRO A 49 -23.51 -18.56 -0.77
C PRO A 49 -23.17 -19.92 -1.33
N GLN A 50 -23.69 -20.32 -2.48
CA GLN A 50 -23.39 -21.61 -3.12
C GLN A 50 -22.00 -21.60 -3.72
N GLN A 51 -21.61 -20.52 -4.38
CA GLN A 51 -20.29 -20.30 -4.93
C GLN A 51 -19.23 -20.23 -3.81
N ALA A 52 -19.50 -19.50 -2.73
CA ALA A 52 -18.61 -19.44 -1.57
C ALA A 52 -18.42 -20.83 -0.92
N ALA A 53 -19.50 -21.61 -0.79
CA ALA A 53 -19.41 -22.99 -0.29
C ALA A 53 -18.66 -23.92 -1.26
N ALA A 54 -18.78 -23.73 -2.57
CA ALA A 54 -18.00 -24.47 -3.56
C ALA A 54 -16.51 -24.14 -3.45
N LEU A 55 -16.16 -22.85 -3.31
CA LEU A 55 -14.81 -22.37 -3.09
C LEU A 55 -14.20 -22.98 -1.81
N GLN A 56 -14.96 -22.94 -0.71
CA GLN A 56 -14.57 -23.52 0.57
C GLN A 56 -14.22 -25.02 0.44
N ARG A 57 -15.11 -25.81 -0.16
CA ARG A 57 -14.88 -27.25 -0.34
C ARG A 57 -13.70 -27.55 -1.26
N ALA A 58 -13.60 -26.86 -2.38
CA ALA A 58 -12.58 -27.12 -3.38
C ALA A 58 -11.15 -26.84 -2.88
N PHE A 59 -10.98 -25.84 -2.02
CA PHE A 59 -9.70 -25.50 -1.41
C PHE A 59 -9.50 -26.12 -0.01
N GLY A 60 -10.47 -26.89 0.51
CA GLY A 60 -10.37 -27.54 1.81
C GLY A 60 -10.31 -26.55 2.99
N LEU A 61 -10.97 -25.40 2.87
CA LEU A 61 -10.95 -24.36 3.89
C LEU A 61 -11.87 -24.74 5.05
N LYS A 62 -11.39 -24.56 6.28
CA LYS A 62 -12.17 -24.92 7.48
C LYS A 62 -13.35 -23.96 7.70
N ASP A 63 -13.08 -22.64 7.56
CA ASP A 63 -14.06 -21.59 7.73
C ASP A 63 -13.80 -20.49 6.69
N VAL A 64 -14.87 -20.03 6.02
CA VAL A 64 -14.78 -18.97 5.03
C VAL A 64 -15.74 -17.85 5.45
N HIS A 65 -15.23 -16.65 5.55
CA HIS A 65 -16.07 -15.48 5.77
C HIS A 65 -16.58 -14.96 4.43
N LEU A 66 -17.89 -15.15 4.19
CA LEU A 66 -18.61 -14.46 3.12
C LEU A 66 -19.19 -13.17 3.69
N ALA A 67 -18.68 -12.03 3.23
CA ALA A 67 -19.20 -10.72 3.62
C ALA A 67 -20.54 -10.42 2.94
N GLU A 68 -21.27 -9.43 3.46
CA GLU A 68 -22.56 -9.01 2.90
C GLU A 68 -22.46 -8.51 1.45
N ASP A 69 -21.30 -7.99 1.06
CA ASP A 69 -21.00 -7.54 -0.30
C ASP A 69 -20.58 -8.69 -1.25
N GLY A 70 -20.59 -9.94 -0.77
CA GLY A 70 -20.20 -11.11 -1.54
C GLY A 70 -18.67 -11.32 -1.64
N SER A 71 -17.87 -10.48 -1.00
CA SER A 71 -16.43 -10.75 -0.91
C SER A 71 -16.15 -11.92 0.04
N VAL A 72 -15.12 -12.70 -0.30
CA VAL A 72 -14.68 -13.84 0.51
C VAL A 72 -13.27 -13.60 0.99
N ALA A 73 -13.06 -13.79 2.29
CA ALA A 73 -11.74 -13.77 2.92
C ALA A 73 -11.55 -15.00 3.80
N PHE A 74 -10.36 -15.55 3.75
CA PHE A 74 -9.89 -16.64 4.62
C PHE A 74 -8.44 -16.40 4.99
N ALA A 75 -8.08 -16.60 6.25
CA ALA A 75 -6.71 -16.66 6.73
C ALA A 75 -6.63 -17.70 7.86
N ASP A 76 -5.82 -18.73 7.67
CA ASP A 76 -5.52 -19.69 8.74
C ASP A 76 -4.44 -19.08 9.65
N GLU A 77 -4.82 -18.67 10.86
CA GLU A 77 -3.92 -17.98 11.80
C GLU A 77 -2.66 -18.79 12.15
N SER A 78 -2.70 -20.13 12.02
CA SER A 78 -1.59 -21.00 12.32
C SER A 78 -0.54 -21.09 11.21
N THR A 79 -0.94 -20.82 9.97
CA THR A 79 -0.07 -20.95 8.78
C THR A 79 0.07 -19.65 8.00
N TYR A 80 -0.94 -18.74 8.02
CA TYR A 80 -0.92 -17.49 7.26
C TYR A 80 0.15 -16.53 7.76
N LEU A 81 1.13 -16.25 6.92
CA LEU A 81 2.30 -15.42 7.24
C LEU A 81 2.96 -15.84 8.56
N ASN A 82 2.96 -17.14 8.84
CA ASN A 82 3.49 -17.63 10.11
C ASN A 82 5.01 -17.51 10.16
N VAL A 83 5.49 -16.77 11.17
CA VAL A 83 6.91 -16.65 11.49
C VAL A 83 7.16 -17.38 12.80
N PRO A 84 7.98 -18.45 12.79
CA PRO A 84 8.31 -19.18 13.99
C PRO A 84 8.98 -18.33 15.06
N GLY A 85 8.49 -18.43 16.28
CA GLY A 85 9.03 -17.75 17.45
C GLY A 85 8.90 -18.60 18.71
N LEU A 86 9.80 -18.35 19.64
CA LEU A 86 9.83 -19.01 20.94
C LEU A 86 9.38 -18.01 22.01
N ASP A 87 8.30 -18.32 22.70
CA ASP A 87 7.86 -17.58 23.87
C ASP A 87 8.87 -17.80 25.02
N LYS A 88 9.36 -16.72 25.61
CA LYS A 88 10.30 -16.70 26.75
C LYS A 88 9.64 -16.24 28.05
N GLY A 89 8.33 -16.04 28.06
CA GLY A 89 7.56 -15.60 29.20
C GLY A 89 7.42 -14.09 29.30
N ALA A 90 7.06 -13.60 30.48
CA ALA A 90 6.82 -12.18 30.72
C ALA A 90 8.04 -11.32 30.40
N GLY A 91 7.78 -10.22 29.72
CA GLY A 91 8.76 -9.18 29.42
C GLY A 91 8.77 -8.09 30.50
N LYS A 92 9.56 -7.07 30.25
CA LYS A 92 9.49 -5.81 30.99
C LYS A 92 8.18 -5.11 30.60
N PRO A 93 7.37 -4.65 31.57
CA PRO A 93 6.23 -3.82 31.21
C PRO A 93 6.66 -2.64 30.33
N ASP A 94 5.75 -2.18 29.48
CA ASP A 94 5.94 -0.95 28.72
C ASP A 94 5.95 0.29 29.64
N GLU A 95 6.09 1.47 29.08
CA GLU A 95 6.07 2.75 29.77
C GLU A 95 4.71 3.08 30.40
N ASN A 96 3.63 2.51 29.86
CA ASN A 96 2.26 2.62 30.39
C ASN A 96 1.94 1.57 31.47
N GLY A 97 2.89 0.67 31.75
CA GLY A 97 2.76 -0.42 32.72
C GLY A 97 1.98 -1.63 32.19
N SER A 98 1.77 -1.72 30.86
CA SER A 98 1.12 -2.86 30.22
C SER A 98 2.03 -4.09 30.23
N GLU A 99 1.44 -5.28 30.42
CA GLU A 99 2.20 -6.53 30.42
C GLU A 99 2.70 -6.88 29.01
N THR A 100 3.99 -7.23 28.93
CA THR A 100 4.61 -7.67 27.67
C THR A 100 5.01 -9.15 27.73
N THR A 101 5.19 -9.74 26.54
CA THR A 101 5.63 -11.12 26.35
C THR A 101 6.89 -11.16 25.47
N GLN A 102 7.96 -11.72 25.98
CA GLN A 102 9.21 -11.85 25.22
C GLN A 102 9.08 -12.93 24.17
N THR A 103 9.27 -12.59 22.90
CA THR A 103 9.35 -13.54 21.78
C THR A 103 10.72 -13.48 21.13
N VAL A 104 11.34 -14.64 20.96
CA VAL A 104 12.64 -14.79 20.28
C VAL A 104 12.44 -15.47 18.93
N LEU A 105 13.14 -15.00 17.89
CA LEU A 105 13.12 -15.64 16.58
C LEU A 105 13.64 -17.08 16.67
N ASP A 106 12.86 -18.07 16.19
CA ASP A 106 13.34 -19.42 15.99
C ASP A 106 14.02 -19.55 14.62
N VAL A 107 15.29 -19.14 14.58
CA VAL A 107 16.10 -19.13 13.35
C VAL A 107 16.24 -20.52 12.76
N GLU A 108 16.30 -21.57 13.60
CA GLU A 108 16.42 -22.95 13.13
C GLU A 108 15.09 -23.43 12.49
N ALA A 109 13.96 -23.08 13.06
CA ALA A 109 12.67 -23.34 12.42
C ALA A 109 12.50 -22.53 11.13
N LEU A 110 12.93 -21.25 11.12
CA LEU A 110 12.91 -20.42 9.92
C LEU A 110 13.74 -21.02 8.77
N ARG A 111 14.92 -21.59 9.05
CA ARG A 111 15.77 -22.26 8.05
C ARG A 111 15.12 -23.51 7.46
N ARG A 112 14.18 -24.13 8.17
CA ARG A 112 13.45 -25.31 7.70
C ARG A 112 12.16 -24.98 6.97
N LEU A 113 11.75 -23.71 6.93
CA LEU A 113 10.57 -23.30 6.17
C LEU A 113 10.79 -23.58 4.68
N THR A 114 9.76 -24.11 4.07
CA THR A 114 9.68 -24.34 2.63
C THR A 114 8.40 -23.72 2.10
N ALA A 115 8.42 -23.34 0.85
CA ALA A 115 7.21 -22.95 0.11
C ALA A 115 7.08 -23.85 -1.12
N ILE A 116 5.87 -24.10 -1.55
CA ILE A 116 5.67 -24.87 -2.79
C ILE A 116 6.19 -24.07 -3.99
N PRO A 117 6.67 -24.73 -5.05
CA PRO A 117 7.12 -24.08 -6.27
C PRO A 117 6.02 -23.18 -6.87
N VAL A 118 6.43 -22.05 -7.45
CA VAL A 118 5.53 -21.06 -8.07
C VAL A 118 4.64 -21.69 -9.14
N GLU A 119 5.19 -22.63 -9.93
CA GLU A 119 4.49 -23.35 -11.00
C GLU A 119 3.40 -24.26 -10.42
N ASP A 120 3.69 -24.96 -9.31
CA ASP A 120 2.75 -25.87 -8.66
C ASP A 120 1.60 -25.08 -8.00
N ALA A 121 1.92 -23.98 -7.32
CA ALA A 121 0.92 -23.07 -6.75
C ALA A 121 -0.01 -22.52 -7.85
N THR A 122 0.57 -22.05 -8.96
CA THR A 122 -0.18 -21.53 -10.11
C THR A 122 -1.08 -22.59 -10.71
N LYS A 123 -0.56 -23.78 -10.98
CA LYS A 123 -1.33 -24.92 -11.52
C LYS A 123 -2.48 -25.29 -10.61
N LYS A 124 -2.24 -25.37 -9.31
CA LYS A 124 -3.26 -25.69 -8.31
C LYS A 124 -4.35 -24.64 -8.27
N ALA A 125 -4.00 -23.35 -8.15
CA ALA A 125 -4.96 -22.25 -8.11
C ALA A 125 -5.84 -22.21 -9.39
N LEU A 126 -5.21 -22.25 -10.57
CA LEU A 126 -5.92 -22.26 -11.86
C LEU A 126 -6.81 -23.48 -12.04
N GLY A 127 -6.29 -24.68 -11.71
CA GLY A 127 -7.04 -25.92 -11.83
C GLY A 127 -8.29 -25.90 -10.99
N THR A 128 -8.14 -25.58 -9.70
CA THR A 128 -9.26 -25.55 -8.75
C THR A 128 -10.30 -24.50 -9.10
N LEU A 129 -9.89 -23.26 -9.39
CA LEU A 129 -10.83 -22.18 -9.76
C LEU A 129 -11.58 -22.51 -11.06
N ARG A 130 -10.91 -23.16 -12.04
CA ARG A 130 -11.52 -23.57 -13.31
C ARG A 130 -12.53 -24.70 -13.12
N GLU A 131 -12.22 -25.68 -12.31
CA GLU A 131 -13.09 -26.82 -11.98
C GLU A 131 -14.43 -26.39 -11.36
N ILE A 132 -14.39 -25.39 -10.47
CA ILE A 132 -15.61 -24.86 -9.81
C ILE A 132 -16.26 -23.68 -10.55
N GLY A 133 -15.75 -23.33 -11.75
CA GLY A 133 -16.31 -22.26 -12.56
C GLY A 133 -16.11 -20.84 -12.02
N LEU A 134 -15.14 -20.63 -11.11
CA LEU A 134 -14.86 -19.34 -10.48
C LEU A 134 -13.59 -18.65 -11.02
N LEU A 135 -13.02 -19.12 -12.14
CA LEU A 135 -11.92 -18.46 -12.82
C LEU A 135 -12.47 -17.51 -13.89
N PRO A 136 -12.41 -16.18 -13.72
CA PRO A 136 -12.82 -15.24 -14.76
C PRO A 136 -11.95 -15.40 -16.02
N ALA A 137 -12.57 -15.30 -17.21
CA ALA A 137 -11.86 -15.48 -18.49
C ALA A 137 -10.80 -14.40 -18.76
N ASN A 138 -10.95 -13.24 -18.14
CA ASN A 138 -10.06 -12.09 -18.24
C ASN A 138 -9.00 -12.00 -17.12
N ALA A 139 -8.84 -13.07 -16.34
CA ALA A 139 -7.89 -13.15 -15.23
C ALA A 139 -6.57 -13.81 -15.65
N THR A 140 -5.45 -13.19 -15.37
CA THR A 140 -4.09 -13.70 -15.63
C THR A 140 -3.35 -13.90 -14.31
N PRO A 141 -2.84 -15.11 -13.98
CA PRO A 141 -2.15 -15.38 -12.74
C PRO A 141 -0.74 -14.80 -12.71
N THR A 142 -0.33 -14.34 -11.53
CA THR A 142 1.06 -14.04 -11.20
C THR A 142 1.35 -14.64 -9.83
N ALA A 143 2.39 -15.46 -9.72
CA ALA A 143 2.73 -16.09 -8.45
C ALA A 143 4.09 -15.61 -7.94
N LYS A 144 4.16 -15.36 -6.62
CA LYS A 144 5.38 -14.92 -5.93
C LYS A 144 5.40 -15.48 -4.52
N GLN A 145 6.60 -15.65 -3.98
CA GLN A 145 6.78 -16.00 -2.57
C GLN A 145 6.73 -14.75 -1.69
N THR A 146 6.09 -14.88 -0.53
CA THR A 146 6.25 -13.98 0.60
C THR A 146 7.50 -14.40 1.34
N THR A 147 8.40 -13.44 1.62
CA THR A 147 9.72 -13.72 2.20
C THR A 147 9.88 -13.06 3.56
N PHE A 148 10.56 -13.77 4.45
CA PHE A 148 11.11 -13.26 5.70
C PHE A 148 12.62 -13.14 5.58
N GLU A 149 13.16 -11.96 5.84
CA GLU A 149 14.58 -11.63 5.70
C GLU A 149 15.16 -11.23 7.06
N ILE A 150 16.39 -11.64 7.36
CA ILE A 150 17.14 -11.20 8.53
C ILE A 150 18.47 -10.64 8.05
N VAL A 151 18.82 -9.47 8.59
CA VAL A 151 20.18 -8.91 8.51
C VAL A 151 20.73 -8.72 9.91
N ASP A 152 22.05 -8.86 10.09
CA ASP A 152 22.71 -8.57 11.36
C ASP A 152 22.84 -7.06 11.61
N ALA A 153 23.40 -6.69 12.76
CA ALA A 153 23.59 -5.28 13.14
C ALA A 153 24.53 -4.49 12.18
N TYR A 154 25.24 -5.20 11.30
CA TYR A 154 26.11 -4.62 10.28
C TYR A 154 25.49 -4.69 8.88
N ASP A 155 24.17 -4.97 8.79
CA ASP A 155 23.41 -5.12 7.54
C ASP A 155 23.88 -6.30 6.65
N LYS A 156 24.54 -7.30 7.22
CA LYS A 156 24.87 -8.50 6.47
C LYS A 156 23.70 -9.47 6.45
N PRO A 157 23.32 -10.01 5.27
CA PRO A 157 22.27 -11.02 5.18
C PRO A 157 22.61 -12.25 6.03
N VAL A 158 21.68 -12.63 6.91
CA VAL A 158 21.76 -13.81 7.80
C VAL A 158 20.87 -14.93 7.28
N LEU A 159 19.67 -14.57 6.84
CA LEU A 159 18.65 -15.53 6.41
C LEU A 159 17.67 -14.87 5.46
N THR A 160 17.21 -15.64 4.47
CA THR A 160 15.97 -15.40 3.73
C THR A 160 15.19 -16.69 3.73
N ALA A 161 13.96 -16.65 4.26
CA ALA A 161 13.06 -17.80 4.35
C ALA A 161 11.74 -17.51 3.62
N PRO A 162 11.20 -18.44 2.83
CA PRO A 162 9.86 -18.31 2.24
C PRO A 162 8.80 -18.60 3.31
N LEU A 163 7.75 -17.76 3.39
CA LEU A 163 6.61 -17.99 4.29
C LEU A 163 5.45 -18.69 3.57
N ASP A 164 5.15 -18.27 2.36
CA ASP A 164 4.10 -18.83 1.51
C ASP A 164 4.43 -18.60 0.02
N THR A 165 3.65 -19.27 -0.86
CA THR A 165 3.60 -18.95 -2.29
C THR A 165 2.20 -18.43 -2.61
N ALA A 166 2.09 -17.16 -2.96
CA ALA A 166 0.84 -16.51 -3.29
C ALA A 166 0.63 -16.42 -4.81
N VAL A 167 -0.56 -16.81 -5.26
CA VAL A 167 -1.04 -16.63 -6.64
C VAL A 167 -2.06 -15.50 -6.63
N SER A 168 -1.71 -14.36 -7.22
CA SER A 168 -2.60 -13.22 -7.41
C SER A 168 -3.00 -13.13 -8.89
N PHE A 169 -4.18 -12.59 -9.17
CA PHE A 169 -4.68 -12.46 -10.54
C PHE A 169 -4.78 -10.99 -10.94
N ALA A 170 -4.24 -10.67 -12.10
CA ALA A 170 -4.44 -9.41 -12.79
C ALA A 170 -5.62 -9.57 -13.78
N PHE A 171 -6.41 -8.52 -13.94
CA PHE A 171 -7.60 -8.53 -14.77
C PHE A 171 -7.49 -7.50 -15.91
N THR A 172 -8.15 -7.79 -17.03
CA THR A 172 -8.26 -6.84 -18.14
C THR A 172 -9.68 -6.83 -18.70
N LEU A 173 -10.11 -5.68 -19.22
CA LEU A 173 -11.36 -5.52 -19.97
C LEU A 173 -11.02 -4.94 -21.34
N GLY A 174 -11.31 -5.67 -22.41
CA GLY A 174 -10.93 -5.24 -23.77
C GLY A 174 -9.42 -5.00 -23.94
N GLY A 175 -8.58 -5.70 -23.18
CA GLY A 175 -7.11 -5.50 -23.18
C GLY A 175 -6.61 -4.35 -22.27
N VAL A 176 -7.51 -3.55 -21.67
CA VAL A 176 -7.18 -2.48 -20.72
C VAL A 176 -7.19 -3.06 -19.29
N PRO A 177 -6.20 -2.75 -18.43
CA PRO A 177 -6.17 -3.24 -17.06
C PRO A 177 -7.44 -2.88 -16.28
N LEU A 178 -7.92 -3.82 -15.45
CA LEU A 178 -8.96 -3.60 -14.45
C LEU A 178 -8.30 -3.70 -13.07
N GLU A 179 -8.25 -2.59 -12.35
CA GLU A 179 -7.50 -2.47 -11.11
C GLU A 179 -8.39 -1.95 -9.97
N GLY A 180 -8.14 -2.39 -8.75
CA GLY A 180 -8.84 -1.95 -7.55
C GLY A 180 -9.33 -3.10 -6.67
N PRO A 181 -9.93 -2.78 -5.50
CA PRO A 181 -10.38 -3.76 -4.51
C PRO A 181 -11.43 -4.75 -5.02
N GLY A 182 -12.23 -4.34 -6.01
CA GLY A 182 -13.28 -5.16 -6.63
C GLY A 182 -12.81 -6.02 -7.80
N ALA A 183 -11.49 -6.11 -8.05
CA ALA A 183 -10.84 -6.96 -9.04
C ALA A 183 -9.70 -7.75 -8.38
N LYS A 184 -10.04 -8.62 -7.42
CA LYS A 184 -9.08 -9.33 -6.58
C LYS A 184 -9.40 -10.82 -6.49
N ILE A 185 -8.43 -11.65 -6.87
CA ILE A 185 -8.32 -13.05 -6.46
C ILE A 185 -6.88 -13.25 -6.02
N ARG A 186 -6.68 -13.73 -4.79
CA ARG A 186 -5.37 -14.10 -4.27
C ARG A 186 -5.49 -15.36 -3.43
N ILE A 187 -4.62 -16.32 -3.66
CA ILE A 187 -4.56 -17.59 -2.93
C ILE A 187 -3.12 -17.80 -2.49
N ALA A 188 -2.88 -17.87 -1.19
CA ALA A 188 -1.59 -18.17 -0.59
C ALA A 188 -1.55 -19.61 -0.13
N PHE A 189 -0.50 -20.35 -0.52
CA PHE A 189 -0.25 -21.73 -0.15
C PHE A 189 0.94 -21.82 0.79
N ASP A 190 0.80 -22.60 1.85
CA ASP A 190 1.89 -22.95 2.76
C ASP A 190 2.91 -23.91 2.12
N GLY A 191 3.91 -24.33 2.89
CA GLY A 191 4.94 -25.25 2.42
C GLY A 191 4.47 -26.66 2.10
N GLN A 192 3.28 -27.07 2.54
CA GLN A 192 2.63 -28.34 2.24
C GLN A 192 1.62 -28.22 1.09
N GLY A 193 1.41 -27.00 0.59
CA GLY A 193 0.45 -26.72 -0.46
C GLY A 193 -0.99 -26.63 0.03
N ALA A 194 -1.24 -26.54 1.33
CA ALA A 194 -2.54 -26.16 1.87
C ALA A 194 -2.76 -24.67 1.71
N VAL A 195 -4.02 -24.23 1.61
CA VAL A 195 -4.34 -22.80 1.54
C VAL A 195 -4.19 -22.18 2.92
N ALA A 196 -3.24 -21.25 3.05
CA ALA A 196 -3.03 -20.44 4.25
C ALA A 196 -3.85 -19.15 4.24
N GLY A 197 -4.07 -18.57 3.06
CA GLY A 197 -4.88 -17.36 2.91
C GLY A 197 -5.58 -17.31 1.55
N LEU A 198 -6.79 -16.73 1.51
CA LEU A 198 -7.57 -16.55 0.29
C LEU A 198 -8.36 -15.24 0.36
N THR A 199 -8.32 -14.47 -0.71
CA THR A 199 -9.20 -13.32 -0.95
C THR A 199 -9.84 -13.48 -2.31
N TYR A 200 -11.18 -13.33 -2.37
CA TYR A 200 -11.94 -13.32 -3.61
C TYR A 200 -12.93 -12.15 -3.60
N SER A 201 -12.74 -11.21 -4.52
CA SER A 201 -13.54 -9.99 -4.63
C SER A 201 -13.56 -9.56 -6.09
N THR A 202 -14.56 -10.01 -6.85
CA THR A 202 -14.68 -9.73 -8.29
C THR A 202 -16.09 -9.33 -8.65
N ARG A 203 -16.24 -8.68 -9.82
CA ARG A 203 -17.52 -8.40 -10.47
C ARG A 203 -17.63 -9.15 -11.78
N GLU A 204 -18.80 -9.66 -12.07
CA GLU A 204 -19.15 -10.09 -13.42
C GLU A 204 -19.64 -8.87 -14.20
N VAL A 205 -19.01 -8.62 -15.34
CA VAL A 205 -19.31 -7.45 -16.18
C VAL A 205 -19.55 -7.87 -17.64
N VAL A 206 -20.34 -7.07 -18.35
CA VAL A 206 -20.63 -7.26 -19.78
C VAL A 206 -20.48 -5.92 -20.50
N GLU A 207 -19.93 -5.93 -21.69
CA GLU A 207 -19.88 -4.76 -22.54
C GLU A 207 -21.30 -4.29 -22.88
N VAL A 208 -21.57 -3.00 -22.67
CA VAL A 208 -22.90 -2.39 -22.89
C VAL A 208 -22.87 -1.25 -23.91
N GLY A 209 -21.71 -0.90 -24.42
CA GLY A 209 -21.50 0.13 -25.42
C GLY A 209 -20.10 0.71 -25.38
N THR A 210 -19.88 1.80 -26.08
CA THR A 210 -18.62 2.56 -26.07
C THR A 210 -18.83 4.01 -25.67
N VAL A 211 -17.79 4.67 -25.21
CA VAL A 211 -17.80 6.12 -24.91
C VAL A 211 -16.57 6.80 -25.50
N PRO A 212 -16.69 8.05 -25.96
CA PRO A 212 -15.53 8.85 -26.35
C PRO A 212 -14.63 9.12 -25.14
N VAL A 213 -13.33 8.92 -25.31
CA VAL A 213 -12.33 9.20 -24.26
C VAL A 213 -11.34 10.25 -24.72
N LEU A 214 -10.76 10.97 -23.78
CA LEU A 214 -9.63 11.84 -24.01
C LEU A 214 -8.42 11.02 -24.52
N SER A 215 -7.60 11.62 -25.36
CA SER A 215 -6.31 11.03 -25.76
C SER A 215 -5.35 10.91 -24.57
N LEU A 216 -4.29 10.13 -24.69
CA LEU A 216 -3.27 10.02 -23.62
C LEU A 216 -2.56 11.34 -23.34
N ASP A 217 -2.44 12.25 -24.32
CA ASP A 217 -1.86 13.58 -24.10
C ASP A 217 -2.80 14.46 -23.27
N GLU A 218 -4.10 14.49 -23.61
CA GLU A 218 -5.12 15.17 -22.79
C GLU A 218 -5.24 14.49 -21.39
N GLY A 219 -5.06 13.16 -21.34
CA GLY A 219 -4.98 12.40 -20.10
C GLY A 219 -3.80 12.84 -19.22
N ARG A 220 -2.66 13.15 -19.83
CA ARG A 220 -1.49 13.69 -19.10
C ARG A 220 -1.79 15.05 -18.47
N ASP A 221 -2.49 15.91 -19.18
CA ASP A 221 -2.95 17.21 -18.65
C ASP A 221 -3.98 17.04 -17.53
N ARG A 222 -4.87 16.04 -17.67
CA ARG A 222 -5.86 15.71 -16.64
C ARG A 222 -5.18 15.15 -15.39
N CYS A 223 -4.22 14.25 -15.54
CA CYS A 223 -3.40 13.72 -14.44
C CYS A 223 -2.61 14.84 -13.74
N ALA A 224 -2.00 15.77 -14.48
CA ALA A 224 -1.31 16.90 -13.90
C ALA A 224 -2.24 17.78 -13.02
N LYS A 225 -3.48 17.98 -13.46
CA LYS A 225 -4.49 18.72 -12.67
C LYS A 225 -4.94 17.93 -11.44
N ALA A 226 -5.10 16.62 -11.55
CA ALA A 226 -5.54 15.75 -10.45
C ALA A 226 -4.47 15.62 -9.37
N LEU A 227 -3.22 15.45 -9.78
CA LEU A 227 -2.07 15.28 -8.89
C LEU A 227 -1.60 16.59 -8.25
N GLY A 228 -2.06 17.73 -8.78
CA GLY A 228 -1.70 19.07 -8.26
C GLY A 228 -0.37 19.61 -8.75
N SER A 229 -0.12 20.88 -8.50
CA SER A 229 1.03 21.64 -9.04
C SER A 229 2.40 21.21 -8.49
N SER A 230 2.43 20.51 -7.36
CA SER A 230 3.65 19.98 -6.74
C SER A 230 4.12 18.64 -7.33
N VAL A 231 3.34 18.05 -8.24
CA VAL A 231 3.60 16.72 -8.82
C VAL A 231 3.82 16.82 -10.33
N LYS A 232 4.85 16.12 -10.81
CA LYS A 232 5.11 15.93 -12.24
C LYS A 232 4.63 14.52 -12.63
N PRO A 233 3.63 14.38 -13.53
CA PRO A 233 3.24 13.08 -14.06
C PRO A 233 4.41 12.41 -14.79
N THR A 234 4.62 11.12 -14.53
CA THR A 234 5.67 10.30 -15.17
C THR A 234 5.11 9.28 -16.13
N ASP A 235 3.95 8.69 -15.81
CA ASP A 235 3.25 7.76 -16.67
C ASP A 235 1.74 7.98 -16.63
N VAL A 236 1.07 7.80 -17.76
CA VAL A 236 -0.39 7.86 -17.89
C VAL A 236 -0.84 6.73 -18.81
N SER A 237 -1.77 5.93 -18.34
CA SER A 237 -2.31 4.81 -19.11
C SER A 237 -3.80 4.63 -18.85
N TYR A 238 -4.53 4.09 -19.83
CA TYR A 238 -5.93 3.72 -19.62
C TYR A 238 -6.05 2.59 -18.60
N VAL A 239 -7.10 2.66 -17.79
CA VAL A 239 -7.44 1.67 -16.77
C VAL A 239 -8.95 1.66 -16.55
N TYR A 240 -9.52 0.53 -16.13
CA TYR A 240 -10.83 0.49 -15.48
C TYR A 240 -10.64 0.38 -13.98
N GLU A 241 -11.32 1.22 -13.22
CA GLU A 241 -11.35 1.12 -11.77
C GLU A 241 -12.42 0.13 -11.33
N ALA A 242 -12.05 -0.82 -10.45
CA ALA A 242 -12.97 -1.72 -9.78
C ALA A 242 -13.07 -1.32 -8.29
N PRO A 243 -14.00 -0.47 -7.89
CA PRO A 243 -14.18 -0.10 -6.48
C PRO A 243 -14.45 -1.32 -5.60
N ALA A 244 -14.33 -1.18 -4.28
CA ALA A 244 -14.68 -2.25 -3.34
C ALA A 244 -16.10 -2.76 -3.59
N LEU A 245 -16.38 -4.05 -3.33
CA LEU A 245 -17.72 -4.62 -3.61
C LEU A 245 -18.82 -3.96 -2.78
N SER A 246 -18.48 -3.43 -1.61
CA SER A 246 -19.38 -2.64 -0.77
C SER A 246 -19.84 -1.32 -1.44
N GLU A 247 -19.10 -0.84 -2.43
CA GLU A 247 -19.48 0.30 -3.25
C GLU A 247 -20.30 -0.19 -4.46
N LYS A 248 -21.59 0.19 -4.49
CA LYS A 248 -22.48 -0.19 -5.58
C LYS A 248 -22.21 0.68 -6.79
N VAL A 249 -21.86 0.03 -7.89
CA VAL A 249 -21.67 0.67 -9.19
C VAL A 249 -22.43 -0.14 -10.25
N ASP A 250 -23.15 0.54 -11.13
CA ASP A 250 -23.91 -0.09 -12.20
C ASP A 250 -23.05 -0.35 -13.44
N LYS A 251 -21.98 0.43 -13.61
CA LYS A 251 -21.09 0.34 -14.76
C LYS A 251 -19.64 0.70 -14.39
N LEU A 252 -18.70 0.16 -15.17
CA LEU A 252 -17.30 0.53 -15.16
C LEU A 252 -17.01 1.33 -16.42
N GLU A 253 -16.50 2.54 -16.25
CA GLU A 253 -16.08 3.45 -17.31
C GLU A 253 -14.55 3.54 -17.38
N PRO A 254 -13.98 3.85 -18.54
CA PRO A 254 -12.54 4.01 -18.67
C PRO A 254 -12.04 5.21 -17.86
N GLY A 255 -10.88 5.02 -17.23
CA GLY A 255 -10.13 6.02 -16.50
C GLY A 255 -8.68 6.12 -16.97
N PHE A 256 -7.96 7.09 -16.42
CA PHE A 256 -6.50 7.18 -16.51
C PHE A 256 -5.90 6.82 -15.17
N ARG A 257 -4.91 5.93 -15.18
CA ARG A 257 -3.97 5.78 -14.07
C ARG A 257 -2.92 6.85 -14.22
N CYS A 258 -2.73 7.63 -13.17
CA CYS A 258 -1.80 8.74 -13.07
C CYS A 258 -0.67 8.35 -12.11
N ASP A 259 0.54 8.19 -12.60
CA ASP A 259 1.75 7.99 -11.82
C ASP A 259 2.63 9.25 -11.91
N GLY A 260 3.40 9.57 -10.88
CA GLY A 260 4.20 10.78 -10.86
C GLY A 260 5.28 10.81 -9.79
N VAL A 261 6.04 11.90 -9.78
CA VAL A 261 6.98 12.25 -8.71
C VAL A 261 6.70 13.69 -8.26
N ASN A 262 6.81 13.94 -6.98
CA ASN A 262 6.62 15.29 -6.44
C ASN A 262 7.93 16.10 -6.44
N ALA A 263 7.86 17.35 -5.95
CA ALA A 263 9.00 18.27 -5.92
C ALA A 263 10.16 17.77 -5.04
N ASP A 264 9.88 16.94 -4.04
CA ASP A 264 10.88 16.33 -3.15
C ASP A 264 11.48 15.05 -3.75
N GLY A 265 11.07 14.67 -4.97
CA GLY A 265 11.50 13.42 -5.63
C GLY A 265 10.86 12.16 -5.05
N ALA A 266 9.80 12.30 -4.26
CA ALA A 266 9.03 11.18 -3.74
C ALA A 266 8.10 10.61 -4.81
N ASP A 267 7.97 9.28 -4.86
CA ASP A 267 6.98 8.60 -5.69
C ASP A 267 5.57 8.99 -5.24
N VAL A 268 4.72 9.33 -6.19
CA VAL A 268 3.32 9.62 -5.94
C VAL A 268 2.52 8.33 -5.90
N GLN A 269 1.60 8.19 -4.95
CA GLN A 269 0.62 7.11 -4.99
C GLN A 269 -0.14 7.17 -6.31
N SER A 270 -0.30 6.02 -6.99
CA SER A 270 -1.08 5.97 -8.23
C SER A 270 -2.52 6.38 -7.98
N VAL A 271 -3.01 7.35 -8.74
CA VAL A 271 -4.40 7.85 -8.68
C VAL A 271 -5.13 7.49 -9.96
N ILE A 272 -6.40 7.12 -9.86
CA ILE A 272 -7.25 6.87 -11.03
C ILE A 272 -8.25 8.02 -11.18
N VAL A 273 -8.34 8.58 -12.39
CA VAL A 273 -9.30 9.63 -12.74
C VAL A 273 -10.04 9.25 -14.01
N GLY A 274 -11.30 9.69 -14.16
CA GLY A 274 -12.12 9.34 -15.33
C GLY A 274 -11.50 9.82 -16.64
N ALA A 275 -11.54 9.00 -17.69
CA ALA A 275 -11.03 9.30 -19.03
C ALA A 275 -12.09 9.84 -19.99
N THR A 276 -13.38 9.82 -19.63
CA THR A 276 -14.46 10.35 -20.48
C THR A 276 -14.44 11.87 -20.54
N LEU A 277 -15.02 12.44 -21.58
CA LEU A 277 -15.00 13.90 -21.81
C LEU A 277 -15.71 14.68 -20.70
N ASP A 278 -16.74 14.10 -20.10
CA ASP A 278 -17.58 14.69 -19.05
C ASP A 278 -17.16 14.30 -17.63
N ALA A 279 -16.14 13.43 -17.49
CA ALA A 279 -15.66 13.02 -16.17
C ALA A 279 -15.11 14.20 -15.37
N ARG A 280 -15.52 14.27 -14.11
CA ARG A 280 -15.07 15.32 -13.18
C ARG A 280 -13.87 14.81 -12.36
N LEU A 281 -12.99 15.72 -12.00
CA LEU A 281 -11.97 15.41 -11.01
C LEU A 281 -12.61 15.32 -9.62
N PRO A 282 -12.05 14.49 -8.71
CA PRO A 282 -12.48 14.45 -7.32
C PRO A 282 -12.45 15.85 -6.69
N GLY A 283 -13.41 16.12 -5.83
CA GLY A 283 -13.42 17.36 -5.04
C GLY A 283 -12.31 17.38 -3.98
N PRO A 284 -12.02 18.55 -3.40
CA PRO A 284 -11.08 18.64 -2.29
C PRO A 284 -11.62 17.95 -1.02
N ASP A 285 -10.71 17.51 -0.16
CA ASP A 285 -11.06 17.05 1.18
C ASP A 285 -11.79 18.12 1.99
N PRO A 286 -12.56 17.73 3.02
CA PRO A 286 -13.12 18.67 3.98
C PRO A 286 -12.02 19.52 4.62
N VAL A 287 -12.25 20.85 4.68
CA VAL A 287 -11.31 21.77 5.31
C VAL A 287 -11.37 21.59 6.83
N GLN A 288 -10.25 21.23 7.44
CA GLN A 288 -10.09 21.30 8.88
C GLN A 288 -9.81 22.75 9.34
N PRO A 289 -10.29 23.17 10.50
CA PRO A 289 -9.85 24.42 11.09
C PRO A 289 -8.32 24.43 11.23
N PRO A 290 -7.67 25.60 11.04
CA PRO A 290 -6.23 25.69 11.25
C PRO A 290 -5.86 25.24 12.65
N ARG A 291 -4.88 24.38 12.74
CA ARG A 291 -4.28 23.91 13.99
C ARG A 291 -3.47 25.05 14.61
N SER A 292 -3.57 25.25 15.93
CA SER A 292 -2.71 26.17 16.66
C SER A 292 -1.56 25.43 17.34
N ASP A 293 -0.36 25.96 17.27
CA ASP A 293 0.84 25.40 17.89
C ASP A 293 0.75 25.31 19.44
N SER A 294 -0.17 26.07 20.03
CA SER A 294 -0.35 26.15 21.49
C SER A 294 -1.37 25.14 22.04
N ALA A 295 -1.99 24.32 21.17
CA ALA A 295 -3.18 23.55 21.57
C ALA A 295 -2.89 22.19 22.20
N ILE A 296 -1.63 21.73 22.23
CA ILE A 296 -1.31 20.42 22.79
C ILE A 296 -0.26 20.58 23.90
N SER A 297 -0.72 20.45 25.13
CA SER A 297 0.14 19.96 26.20
C SER A 297 0.41 18.49 25.92
N PRO A 298 1.63 17.97 26.17
CA PRO A 298 1.88 16.56 26.13
C PRO A 298 0.80 15.86 26.95
N GLN A 299 -0.12 15.19 26.28
CA GLN A 299 -1.13 14.37 26.96
C GLN A 299 -0.55 12.97 27.07
N TRP A 300 0.58 12.84 27.74
CA TRP A 300 1.03 11.53 28.13
C TRP A 300 -0.05 10.93 29.02
N THR A 301 -0.90 10.17 28.40
CA THR A 301 -1.90 9.37 29.06
C THR A 301 -1.33 7.97 29.12
N ASN A 302 -1.22 7.37 30.28
CA ASN A 302 -1.02 5.93 30.44
C ASN A 302 -2.24 5.19 29.87
N ARG A 303 -2.50 5.34 28.57
CA ARG A 303 -3.66 4.83 27.85
C ARG A 303 -3.23 4.36 26.49
N ILE A 304 -3.79 3.24 26.11
CA ILE A 304 -3.69 2.73 24.74
C ILE A 304 -4.45 3.68 23.81
N ASP A 305 -3.78 4.28 22.88
CA ASP A 305 -4.37 5.24 21.93
C ASP A 305 -3.68 5.24 20.56
N VAL A 306 -4.21 6.02 19.64
CA VAL A 306 -3.69 6.10 18.26
C VAL A 306 -3.71 7.53 17.74
N GLY A 307 -2.86 7.79 16.76
CA GLY A 307 -2.84 9.05 16.01
C GLY A 307 -2.87 8.83 14.50
N SER A 308 -3.35 9.81 13.76
CA SER A 308 -3.33 9.74 12.30
C SER A 308 -3.04 11.08 11.66
N GLU A 309 -2.24 11.07 10.60
CA GLU A 309 -1.96 12.23 9.76
C GLU A 309 -1.91 11.88 8.29
N GLY A 310 -2.13 12.89 7.44
CA GLY A 310 -1.95 12.71 6.01
C GLY A 310 -2.03 13.96 5.18
N THR A 311 -1.41 13.88 4.01
CA THR A 311 -1.56 14.85 2.93
C THR A 311 -2.58 14.34 1.93
N GLY A 312 -3.63 15.10 1.72
CA GLY A 312 -4.79 14.73 0.92
C GLY A 312 -4.86 15.50 -0.40
N SER A 313 -5.98 16.18 -0.64
CA SER A 313 -6.24 16.90 -1.89
C SER A 313 -5.20 17.98 -2.23
N CYS A 314 -4.53 18.56 -1.25
CA CYS A 314 -3.44 19.51 -1.46
C CYS A 314 -2.20 18.88 -2.14
N SER A 315 -2.04 17.56 -2.02
CA SER A 315 -0.99 16.79 -2.68
C SER A 315 -1.52 15.84 -3.77
N GLY A 316 -2.78 16.04 -4.21
CA GLY A 316 -3.40 15.19 -5.24
C GLY A 316 -3.93 13.85 -4.75
N LEU A 317 -4.17 13.69 -3.45
CA LEU A 317 -4.67 12.47 -2.81
C LEU A 317 -6.07 12.68 -2.18
N PRO A 318 -7.13 12.82 -2.97
CA PRO A 318 -8.45 13.28 -2.50
C PRO A 318 -9.21 12.30 -1.58
N LEU A 319 -8.74 11.06 -1.43
CA LEU A 319 -9.35 10.06 -0.54
C LEU A 319 -8.63 9.92 0.81
N THR A 320 -7.57 10.69 1.07
CA THR A 320 -6.81 10.60 2.31
C THR A 320 -7.69 10.91 3.53
N GLY A 321 -8.51 11.96 3.45
CA GLY A 321 -9.44 12.30 4.53
C GLY A 321 -10.39 11.16 4.88
N ASN A 322 -10.94 10.48 3.87
CA ASN A 322 -11.81 9.31 4.06
C ASN A 322 -11.04 8.15 4.72
N ASN A 323 -9.81 7.92 4.29
CA ASN A 323 -8.97 6.84 4.82
C ASN A 323 -8.60 7.04 6.30
N LEU A 324 -8.17 8.25 6.66
CA LEU A 324 -7.90 8.61 8.06
C LEU A 324 -9.15 8.51 8.92
N ALA A 325 -10.29 9.04 8.43
CA ALA A 325 -11.56 8.95 9.14
C ALA A 325 -11.99 7.49 9.36
N ALA A 326 -11.83 6.60 8.36
CA ALA A 326 -12.15 5.19 8.48
C ALA A 326 -11.26 4.48 9.53
N PHE A 327 -9.95 4.79 9.57
CA PHE A 327 -9.02 4.31 10.58
C PHE A 327 -9.47 4.76 11.98
N ASN A 328 -9.66 6.07 12.19
CA ASN A 328 -10.02 6.67 13.45
C ASN A 328 -11.37 6.15 13.98
N ASN A 329 -12.39 6.11 13.13
CA ASN A 329 -13.72 5.63 13.49
C ASN A 329 -13.70 4.17 13.96
N ARG A 330 -12.86 3.34 13.36
CA ARG A 330 -12.76 1.94 13.75
C ARG A 330 -12.12 1.77 15.12
N PHE A 331 -11.07 2.54 15.45
CA PHE A 331 -10.46 2.54 16.78
C PHE A 331 -11.41 3.13 17.82
N THR A 332 -12.04 4.27 17.54
CA THR A 332 -13.05 4.88 18.42
C THR A 332 -14.19 3.90 18.73
N ALA A 333 -14.70 3.18 17.72
CA ALA A 333 -15.74 2.15 17.90
C ALA A 333 -15.26 0.96 18.75
N ALA A 334 -13.97 0.71 18.80
CA ALA A 334 -13.35 -0.30 19.67
C ALA A 334 -13.01 0.21 21.09
N GLY A 335 -13.32 1.48 21.37
CA GLY A 335 -13.03 2.11 22.68
C GLY A 335 -11.59 2.60 22.82
N VAL A 336 -10.84 2.70 21.72
CA VAL A 336 -9.46 3.23 21.71
C VAL A 336 -9.52 4.72 21.34
N PRO A 337 -8.98 5.63 22.16
CA PRO A 337 -8.92 7.05 21.86
C PRO A 337 -8.08 7.35 20.61
N VAL A 338 -8.46 8.42 19.92
CA VAL A 338 -7.67 9.03 18.85
C VAL A 338 -7.14 10.36 19.38
N GLN A 339 -5.86 10.42 19.67
CA GLN A 339 -5.18 11.59 20.25
C GLN A 339 -5.14 12.78 19.30
N PHE A 340 -4.80 12.49 18.06
CA PHE A 340 -4.74 13.51 17.01
C PHE A 340 -5.17 12.94 15.65
N SER A 341 -5.70 13.81 14.81
CA SER A 341 -6.03 13.49 13.43
C SER A 341 -5.84 14.73 12.56
N TRP A 342 -4.71 14.79 11.85
CA TRP A 342 -4.34 15.95 11.07
C TRP A 342 -4.37 15.66 9.57
N LEU A 343 -4.94 16.60 8.79
CA LEU A 343 -5.10 16.46 7.35
C LEU A 343 -4.64 17.73 6.65
N ASN A 344 -3.98 17.57 5.50
CA ASN A 344 -3.56 18.66 4.62
C ASN A 344 -2.65 19.68 5.33
N GLY A 345 -3.01 20.96 5.37
CA GLY A 345 -2.23 22.02 5.99
C GLY A 345 -1.99 21.88 7.49
N ASN A 346 -2.71 20.97 8.15
CA ASN A 346 -2.54 20.65 9.57
C ASN A 346 -1.59 19.48 9.81
N ALA A 347 -1.22 18.72 8.77
CA ALA A 347 -0.24 17.65 8.84
C ALA A 347 1.16 18.25 8.64
N TRP A 348 2.05 18.06 9.59
CA TRP A 348 3.35 18.72 9.61
C TRP A 348 4.51 17.73 9.74
N GLU A 349 5.60 17.95 8.99
CA GLU A 349 6.81 17.13 9.04
C GLU A 349 7.37 16.99 10.46
N ARG A 350 7.38 18.08 11.21
CA ARG A 350 7.91 18.13 12.57
C ARG A 350 7.22 17.20 13.57
N ASP A 351 5.99 16.75 13.27
CA ASP A 351 5.23 15.82 14.12
C ASP A 351 5.79 14.39 14.07
N PHE A 352 6.66 14.11 13.10
CA PHE A 352 7.38 12.84 12.92
C PHE A 352 8.89 12.98 13.13
N LYS A 353 9.38 14.19 13.32
CA LYS A 353 10.79 14.51 13.46
C LYS A 353 11.21 14.51 14.91
N ASP A 354 12.31 13.81 15.21
CA ASP A 354 12.87 13.73 16.57
C ASP A 354 13.35 15.10 17.07
N PRO A 355 13.10 15.46 18.36
CA PRO A 355 13.52 16.73 18.95
C PRO A 355 15.02 16.97 18.95
N ALA A 356 15.85 15.93 18.79
CA ALA A 356 17.29 16.11 18.60
C ALA A 356 17.63 16.87 17.31
N PHE A 357 16.68 16.96 16.38
CA PHE A 357 16.81 17.72 15.13
C PHE A 357 15.97 19.00 15.21
N VAL A 358 16.49 20.08 14.60
CA VAL A 358 15.87 21.40 14.69
C VAL A 358 14.41 21.37 14.24
N GLY A 359 13.53 21.77 15.13
CA GLY A 359 12.08 21.86 14.91
C GLY A 359 11.30 20.58 15.15
N GLY A 360 11.93 19.45 15.48
CA GLY A 360 11.25 18.19 15.73
C GLY A 360 10.36 18.22 16.98
N GLN A 361 9.22 17.54 16.92
CA GLN A 361 8.18 17.50 17.95
C GLN A 361 7.44 16.15 17.99
N ASP A 362 8.04 15.06 17.50
CA ASP A 362 7.37 13.75 17.45
C ASP A 362 6.89 13.27 18.83
N GLN A 363 7.63 13.61 19.90
CA GLN A 363 7.26 13.30 21.28
C GLN A 363 5.94 13.96 21.75
N LEU A 364 5.31 14.80 20.95
CA LEU A 364 4.00 15.41 21.20
C LEU A 364 2.90 14.82 20.32
N TYR A 365 3.28 14.02 19.30
CA TYR A 365 2.38 13.53 18.26
C TYR A 365 2.71 12.08 17.85
N ALA A 366 3.56 11.89 16.84
CA ALA A 366 3.78 10.59 16.22
C ALA A 366 4.46 9.58 17.14
N ASP A 367 5.22 10.03 18.14
CA ASP A 367 5.89 9.21 19.15
C ASP A 367 5.25 9.33 20.55
N ASP A 368 4.03 9.86 20.66
CA ASP A 368 3.28 10.04 21.92
C ASP A 368 1.99 9.20 21.94
N VAL A 369 1.88 8.21 21.05
CA VAL A 369 0.74 7.29 20.94
C VAL A 369 1.25 5.91 20.57
N ASP A 370 0.55 4.83 20.97
CA ASP A 370 0.97 3.44 20.69
C ASP A 370 1.04 3.15 19.16
N MET A 371 0.17 3.75 18.36
CA MET A 371 0.18 3.56 16.91
C MET A 371 -0.08 4.84 16.15
N THR A 372 0.85 5.17 15.25
CA THR A 372 0.67 6.27 14.30
C THR A 372 0.41 5.73 12.88
N TYR A 373 -0.65 6.26 12.24
CA TYR A 373 -1.01 5.99 10.86
C TYR A 373 -0.80 7.24 10.00
N TRP A 374 0.01 7.11 8.95
CA TRP A 374 0.29 8.16 7.97
C TRP A 374 -0.20 7.77 6.58
N GLN A 375 -0.76 8.75 5.83
CA GLN A 375 -0.97 8.62 4.38
C GLN A 375 -0.48 9.85 3.62
N GLY A 376 0.33 9.61 2.61
CA GLY A 376 0.89 10.64 1.74
C GLY A 376 1.83 10.06 0.70
N HIS A 377 2.61 10.93 0.04
CA HIS A 377 3.65 10.51 -0.88
C HIS A 377 4.94 10.14 -0.16
N GLY A 378 5.73 9.24 -0.74
CA GLY A 378 6.97 8.83 -0.13
C GLY A 378 7.99 8.26 -1.11
N SER A 379 9.17 8.07 -0.57
CA SER A 379 10.35 7.51 -1.26
C SER A 379 11.08 6.56 -0.33
N PRO A 380 12.09 5.82 -0.81
CA PRO A 380 12.88 4.97 0.06
C PRO A 380 13.59 5.68 1.23
N THR A 381 13.73 7.00 1.17
CA THR A 381 14.47 7.80 2.15
C THR A 381 13.60 8.71 3.02
N GLY A 382 12.27 8.70 2.85
CA GLY A 382 11.38 9.56 3.62
C GLY A 382 10.01 9.74 2.98
N PHE A 383 9.20 10.63 3.55
CA PHE A 383 7.86 10.94 3.03
C PHE A 383 7.58 12.44 3.04
N SER A 384 6.63 12.86 2.19
CA SER A 384 6.48 14.25 1.76
C SER A 384 5.21 14.89 2.27
N PHE A 385 5.33 16.15 2.67
CA PHE A 385 4.28 17.10 3.03
C PHE A 385 4.10 18.19 1.96
N ALA A 386 4.79 18.06 0.82
CA ALA A 386 4.78 19.05 -0.25
C ALA A 386 3.36 19.35 -0.76
N GLY A 387 3.11 20.61 -1.03
CA GLY A 387 1.82 21.12 -1.50
C GLY A 387 0.79 21.38 -0.39
N CYS A 388 1.02 20.93 0.84
CA CYS A 388 0.06 20.98 1.92
C CYS A 388 0.44 21.94 3.05
N SER A 389 1.69 21.94 3.49
CA SER A 389 2.14 22.75 4.62
C SER A 389 3.12 23.81 4.18
N SER A 390 3.00 25.02 4.76
CA SER A 390 3.96 26.13 4.61
C SER A 390 4.76 26.36 5.89
N ASN A 391 4.52 25.59 6.95
CA ASN A 391 5.00 25.94 8.30
C ASN A 391 6.33 25.28 8.67
N THR A 392 6.76 24.26 7.94
CA THR A 392 7.98 23.51 8.25
C THR A 392 8.60 22.93 6.99
N ASP A 393 9.59 22.08 7.14
CA ASP A 393 10.15 21.27 6.07
C ASP A 393 9.04 20.47 5.35
N THR A 394 9.19 20.27 4.05
CA THR A 394 8.22 19.54 3.23
C THR A 394 8.51 18.05 3.12
N PHE A 395 9.61 17.58 3.72
CA PHE A 395 10.04 16.20 3.59
C PHE A 395 10.68 15.68 4.88
N LEU A 396 10.04 14.70 5.52
CA LEU A 396 10.68 13.96 6.60
C LEU A 396 11.71 12.99 6.04
N SER A 397 12.96 13.21 6.36
CA SER A 397 14.05 12.28 6.05
C SER A 397 14.09 11.12 7.07
N ASN A 398 14.39 9.90 6.60
CA ASN A 398 14.71 8.79 7.49
C ASN A 398 15.88 9.06 8.44
N ASN A 399 16.71 10.07 8.15
CA ASN A 399 17.78 10.49 9.06
C ASN A 399 17.27 11.27 10.26
N ASP A 400 16.09 11.86 10.18
CA ASP A 400 15.49 12.70 11.21
C ASP A 400 14.45 11.96 12.07
N ALA A 401 14.09 10.75 11.67
CA ALA A 401 13.16 9.89 12.39
C ALA A 401 13.86 9.09 13.50
N ARG A 402 13.31 9.15 14.73
CA ARG A 402 13.73 8.37 15.90
C ARG A 402 12.49 8.07 16.72
N TRP A 403 11.95 6.87 16.59
CA TRP A 403 10.65 6.53 17.13
C TRP A 403 10.71 5.41 18.16
N GLY A 404 9.78 5.41 19.10
CA GLY A 404 9.69 4.48 20.21
C GLY A 404 10.62 4.82 21.37
N ASN A 405 11.17 6.04 21.41
CA ASN A 405 11.88 6.53 22.59
C ASN A 405 10.94 7.24 23.57
N ARG A 406 9.65 7.29 23.23
CA ARG A 406 8.60 7.77 24.11
C ARG A 406 7.47 6.74 24.27
N ASP A 407 6.66 6.45 23.24
CA ASP A 407 5.46 5.62 23.39
C ASP A 407 5.14 4.74 22.15
N VAL A 408 5.54 5.13 20.94
CA VAL A 408 5.05 4.45 19.73
C VAL A 408 5.68 3.06 19.52
N GLU A 409 4.85 2.01 19.49
CA GLU A 409 5.26 0.67 19.08
C GLU A 409 5.12 0.45 17.58
N TRP A 410 4.10 1.05 16.93
CA TRP A 410 3.81 0.74 15.53
C TRP A 410 3.66 1.99 14.66
N MET A 411 4.62 2.21 13.78
CA MET A 411 4.57 3.24 12.75
C MET A 411 4.03 2.64 11.45
N SER A 412 2.83 3.05 11.02
CA SER A 412 2.14 2.50 9.86
C SER A 412 2.01 3.55 8.75
N LEU A 413 2.86 3.43 7.72
CA LEU A 413 3.07 4.45 6.69
C LEU A 413 2.45 4.01 5.37
N PHE A 414 1.21 4.43 5.09
CA PHE A 414 0.54 4.19 3.81
C PHE A 414 1.08 5.15 2.74
N THR A 415 2.29 4.85 2.27
CA THR A 415 3.05 5.67 1.34
C THR A 415 4.01 4.82 0.50
N CYS A 416 4.50 5.35 -0.62
CA CYS A 416 5.27 4.61 -1.61
C CYS A 416 6.69 4.28 -1.15
N SER A 417 7.16 3.07 -1.48
CA SER A 417 8.58 2.69 -1.56
C SER A 417 9.42 2.82 -0.28
N ILE A 418 8.83 3.16 0.87
CA ILE A 418 9.56 3.33 2.17
C ILE A 418 10.43 2.10 2.46
N LEU A 419 9.82 0.92 2.39
CA LEU A 419 10.51 -0.34 2.70
C LEU A 419 11.01 -1.06 1.43
N LYS A 420 11.33 -0.31 0.37
CA LYS A 420 11.97 -0.86 -0.84
C LYS A 420 13.24 -1.63 -0.47
N GLY A 421 13.40 -2.84 -1.01
CA GLY A 421 14.50 -3.75 -0.66
C GLY A 421 15.86 -3.09 -0.74
N SER A 422 16.15 -2.37 -1.85
CA SER A 422 17.40 -1.61 -2.03
C SER A 422 17.11 -0.31 -2.79
N SER A 423 17.81 0.77 -2.42
CA SER A 423 17.75 2.06 -3.13
C SER A 423 19.02 2.86 -2.88
N GLY A 424 19.58 3.45 -3.93
CA GLY A 424 20.83 4.23 -3.84
C GLY A 424 22.03 3.43 -3.29
N GLY A 425 22.04 2.10 -3.46
CA GLY A 425 23.08 1.21 -2.92
C GLY A 425 22.89 0.86 -1.43
N LEU A 426 21.85 1.39 -0.77
CA LEU A 426 21.55 1.11 0.63
C LEU A 426 20.37 0.13 0.75
N SER A 427 20.46 -0.80 1.70
CA SER A 427 19.36 -1.69 2.07
C SER A 427 18.24 -0.95 2.82
N TRP A 428 17.11 -1.61 3.00
CA TRP A 428 16.02 -1.13 3.85
C TRP A 428 16.47 -0.92 5.31
N ALA A 429 17.31 -1.80 5.85
CA ALA A 429 17.82 -1.70 7.21
C ALA A 429 18.81 -0.53 7.38
N GLN A 430 19.72 -0.30 6.42
CA GLN A 430 20.60 0.86 6.45
C GLN A 430 19.85 2.19 6.39
N ARG A 431 18.74 2.23 5.63
CA ARG A 431 17.93 3.45 5.53
C ARG A 431 17.13 3.71 6.79
N TRP A 432 16.38 2.72 7.28
CA TRP A 432 15.39 2.93 8.36
C TRP A 432 15.82 2.39 9.73
N GLY A 433 16.91 1.67 9.83
CA GLY A 433 17.36 1.10 11.11
C GLY A 433 17.64 2.13 12.22
N LYS A 434 17.99 3.37 11.86
CA LYS A 434 18.23 4.45 12.82
C LYS A 434 16.95 4.92 13.51
N SER A 435 15.80 4.70 12.90
CA SER A 435 14.51 5.14 13.43
C SER A 435 14.04 4.32 14.64
N PHE A 436 14.60 3.14 14.86
CA PHE A 436 14.22 2.24 15.95
C PHE A 436 14.90 2.62 17.27
N LYS A 437 14.15 3.22 18.19
CA LYS A 437 14.59 3.63 19.54
C LYS A 437 13.78 3.01 20.68
N GLY A 438 12.94 2.07 20.39
CA GLY A 438 11.96 1.32 21.13
C GLY A 438 10.93 0.78 20.16
N LEU A 439 10.68 1.48 19.07
CA LEU A 439 9.71 1.11 18.04
C LEU A 439 9.77 -0.38 17.68
N HIS A 440 8.59 -1.02 17.62
CA HIS A 440 8.46 -2.46 17.31
C HIS A 440 8.43 -2.74 15.82
N GLN A 441 7.67 -1.92 15.03
CA GLN A 441 7.49 -2.18 13.61
C GLN A 441 7.29 -0.89 12.80
N ILE A 442 7.87 -0.88 11.60
CA ILE A 442 7.44 0.00 10.50
C ILE A 442 6.68 -0.84 9.50
N ASN A 443 5.44 -0.46 9.20
CA ASN A 443 4.59 -1.06 8.17
C ASN A 443 4.48 -0.12 6.99
N SER A 444 4.77 -0.57 5.76
CA SER A 444 4.69 0.27 4.55
C SER A 444 4.71 -0.57 3.27
N PHE A 445 5.27 -0.02 2.17
CA PHE A 445 5.35 -0.70 0.88
C PHE A 445 6.79 -0.77 0.37
N ASP A 446 7.07 -1.86 -0.38
CA ASP A 446 8.29 -2.09 -1.13
C ASP A 446 8.24 -1.41 -2.52
N THR A 447 7.05 -1.06 -2.99
CA THR A 447 6.79 -0.45 -4.30
C THR A 447 5.92 0.80 -4.18
N VAL A 448 5.64 1.44 -5.32
CA VAL A 448 4.57 2.43 -5.42
C VAL A 448 3.24 1.78 -5.04
N SER A 449 2.49 2.43 -4.16
CA SER A 449 1.14 2.04 -3.75
C SER A 449 0.07 2.82 -4.50
N TYR A 450 -1.15 2.31 -4.53
CA TYR A 450 -2.31 2.99 -5.09
C TYR A 450 -3.03 3.76 -3.99
N HIS A 451 -3.48 4.94 -4.34
CA HIS A 451 -4.31 5.75 -3.46
C HIS A 451 -5.60 5.01 -3.08
N SER A 452 -5.97 5.07 -1.82
CA SER A 452 -7.14 4.35 -1.29
C SER A 452 -7.79 5.13 -0.15
N GLY A 453 -9.10 5.19 -0.15
CA GLY A 453 -9.90 5.76 0.93
C GLY A 453 -10.33 4.75 2.00
N VAL A 454 -9.94 3.47 1.87
CA VAL A 454 -10.47 2.39 2.74
C VAL A 454 -9.40 1.53 3.42
N HIS A 455 -8.12 1.69 3.05
CA HIS A 455 -7.02 0.88 3.59
C HIS A 455 -6.90 1.01 5.12
N GLY A 456 -6.91 2.24 5.65
CA GLY A 456 -6.79 2.50 7.09
C GLY A 456 -7.93 1.86 7.89
N GLY A 457 -9.16 1.95 7.39
CA GLY A 457 -10.31 1.30 8.00
C GLY A 457 -10.21 -0.23 8.00
N LYS A 458 -9.74 -0.84 6.91
CA LYS A 458 -9.46 -2.29 6.83
C LYS A 458 -8.36 -2.69 7.81
N PHE A 459 -7.25 -1.96 7.83
CA PHE A 459 -6.13 -2.21 8.73
C PHE A 459 -6.58 -2.16 10.19
N ALA A 460 -7.20 -1.06 10.62
CA ALA A 460 -7.74 -0.92 11.97
C ALA A 460 -8.75 -2.02 12.30
N ASN A 461 -9.63 -2.40 11.36
CA ASN A 461 -10.57 -3.50 11.58
C ASN A 461 -9.85 -4.81 11.88
N TYR A 462 -8.80 -5.17 11.14
CA TYR A 462 -8.04 -6.40 11.39
C TYR A 462 -7.33 -6.40 12.74
N LEU A 463 -6.93 -5.23 13.24
CA LEU A 463 -6.27 -5.09 14.54
C LEU A 463 -7.24 -5.27 15.72
N VAL A 464 -8.43 -4.63 15.64
CA VAL A 464 -9.31 -4.50 16.82
C VAL A 464 -10.68 -5.17 16.68
N ARG A 465 -10.89 -5.97 15.63
CA ARG A 465 -12.16 -6.69 15.43
C ARG A 465 -12.47 -7.61 16.60
N THR A 466 -13.76 -7.80 16.87
CA THR A 466 -14.23 -8.67 17.94
C THR A 466 -14.33 -10.10 17.43
N PRO A 467 -13.74 -11.08 18.11
CA PRO A 467 -13.92 -12.49 17.77
C PRO A 467 -15.40 -12.87 17.81
N PHE A 468 -15.83 -13.68 16.85
CA PHE A 468 -17.11 -14.34 16.89
C PHE A 468 -16.88 -15.86 16.88
N LEU A 469 -17.16 -16.51 18.01
CA LEU A 469 -16.77 -17.91 18.25
C LEU A 469 -15.25 -18.10 18.06
N TRP A 470 -14.81 -18.93 17.10
CA TRP A 470 -13.41 -19.22 16.76
C TRP A 470 -12.88 -18.45 15.55
N TRP A 471 -13.71 -17.64 14.91
CA TRP A 471 -13.37 -16.86 13.72
C TRP A 471 -13.41 -15.35 13.98
N ASN A 472 -12.98 -14.55 13.01
CA ASN A 472 -12.91 -13.10 13.09
C ASN A 472 -12.01 -12.59 14.24
N LYS A 473 -10.96 -13.33 14.61
CA LYS A 473 -10.03 -12.90 15.64
C LYS A 473 -9.16 -11.72 15.17
N PRO A 474 -8.73 -10.85 16.09
CA PRO A 474 -7.71 -9.85 15.78
C PRO A 474 -6.48 -10.49 15.14
N MET A 475 -5.81 -9.77 14.25
CA MET A 475 -4.60 -10.21 13.59
C MET A 475 -3.37 -9.55 14.23
N LYS A 476 -2.21 -10.22 14.11
CA LYS A 476 -0.92 -9.60 14.39
C LYS A 476 -0.75 -8.34 13.53
N VAL A 477 -0.11 -7.29 14.07
CA VAL A 477 -0.01 -5.98 13.39
C VAL A 477 0.51 -6.10 11.96
N ARG A 478 1.62 -6.82 11.75
CA ARG A 478 2.17 -7.07 10.41
C ARG A 478 1.23 -7.84 9.47
N SER A 479 0.46 -8.79 10.01
CA SER A 479 -0.49 -9.58 9.23
C SER A 479 -1.74 -8.77 8.88
N ALA A 480 -2.18 -7.89 9.79
CA ALA A 480 -3.26 -6.94 9.55
C ALA A 480 -2.88 -5.94 8.44
N TRP A 481 -1.64 -5.43 8.45
CA TRP A 481 -1.11 -4.58 7.39
C TRP A 481 -1.06 -5.30 6.04
N ALA A 482 -0.51 -6.51 6.01
CA ALA A 482 -0.46 -7.33 4.81
C ALA A 482 -1.87 -7.59 4.24
N GLN A 483 -2.84 -7.97 5.09
CA GLN A 483 -4.20 -8.27 4.65
C GLN A 483 -4.93 -7.01 4.15
N ALA A 484 -4.81 -5.88 4.84
CA ALA A 484 -5.37 -4.61 4.38
C ALA A 484 -4.80 -4.19 3.02
N SER A 485 -3.48 -4.38 2.83
CA SER A 485 -2.81 -4.13 1.55
C SER A 485 -3.29 -5.09 0.46
N ILE A 486 -3.44 -6.37 0.76
CA ILE A 486 -3.99 -7.37 -0.16
C ILE A 486 -5.40 -6.99 -0.59
N ASP A 487 -6.25 -6.59 0.35
CA ASP A 487 -7.64 -6.24 0.06
C ASP A 487 -7.82 -4.97 -0.77
N THR A 488 -6.85 -4.05 -0.73
CA THR A 488 -7.04 -2.70 -1.28
C THR A 488 -6.08 -2.34 -2.41
N GLN A 489 -5.00 -3.11 -2.62
CA GLN A 489 -3.97 -2.80 -3.59
C GLN A 489 -3.95 -3.80 -4.75
N PRO A 490 -3.64 -3.37 -5.99
CA PRO A 490 -3.45 -4.30 -7.11
C PRO A 490 -2.34 -5.32 -6.85
N ALA A 491 -2.41 -6.49 -7.52
CA ALA A 491 -1.49 -7.61 -7.36
C ALA A 491 0.00 -7.27 -7.57
N LYS A 492 0.30 -6.22 -8.34
CA LYS A 492 1.67 -5.75 -8.60
C LYS A 492 2.29 -4.96 -7.44
N VAL A 493 1.47 -4.44 -6.51
CA VAL A 493 1.93 -3.71 -5.33
C VAL A 493 2.48 -4.70 -4.30
N ARG A 494 3.63 -4.37 -3.73
CA ARG A 494 4.27 -5.16 -2.68
C ARG A 494 4.23 -4.40 -1.37
N TRP A 495 3.58 -5.00 -0.38
CA TRP A 495 3.64 -4.55 1.01
C TRP A 495 4.91 -5.05 1.70
N ALA A 496 5.34 -4.36 2.74
CA ALA A 496 6.44 -4.79 3.60
C ALA A 496 6.26 -4.31 5.03
N THR A 497 6.87 -5.06 5.95
CA THR A 497 6.98 -4.72 7.38
C THR A 497 8.38 -5.03 7.83
N MET A 498 8.97 -4.19 8.69
CA MET A 498 10.27 -4.43 9.30
C MET A 498 10.25 -4.11 10.79
N GLY A 499 11.18 -4.71 11.52
CA GLY A 499 11.39 -4.43 12.93
C GLY A 499 12.78 -4.81 13.42
N PRO A 500 13.12 -4.45 14.67
CA PRO A 500 14.42 -4.70 15.26
C PRO A 500 14.57 -6.16 15.71
N ILE A 501 15.81 -6.60 15.83
CA ILE A 501 16.23 -7.81 16.54
C ILE A 501 17.17 -7.36 17.66
N GLY A 502 16.77 -7.62 18.89
CA GLY A 502 17.54 -7.30 20.09
C GLY A 502 18.52 -8.40 20.48
N SER A 503 19.09 -8.22 21.65
CA SER A 503 19.99 -9.19 22.27
C SER A 503 19.31 -10.55 22.46
N GLY A 504 20.01 -11.62 22.13
CA GLY A 504 19.48 -12.98 22.24
C GLY A 504 18.39 -13.34 21.21
N GLY A 505 18.17 -12.50 20.19
CA GLY A 505 17.18 -12.73 19.14
C GLY A 505 15.76 -12.28 19.50
N LEU A 506 15.59 -11.49 20.57
CA LEU A 506 14.32 -10.87 20.95
C LEU A 506 13.79 -10.03 19.78
N ALA A 507 12.52 -10.16 19.42
CA ALA A 507 11.96 -9.43 18.30
C ALA A 507 10.42 -9.38 18.35
N ASN A 508 9.85 -8.26 17.90
CA ASN A 508 8.43 -7.92 18.03
C ASN A 508 7.61 -8.25 16.76
N PHE A 509 8.02 -9.30 16.03
CA PHE A 509 7.40 -9.68 14.75
C PHE A 509 6.02 -10.32 14.89
N ASN A 510 5.62 -10.74 16.08
CA ASN A 510 4.35 -11.41 16.37
C ASN A 510 3.40 -10.59 17.24
N ASP A 511 3.63 -9.30 17.38
CA ASP A 511 2.79 -8.41 18.17
C ASP A 511 1.37 -8.31 17.63
N TYR A 512 0.44 -8.31 18.54
CA TYR A 512 -0.93 -7.85 18.33
C TYR A 512 -1.03 -6.37 18.75
N PHE A 513 -2.11 -5.72 18.39
CA PHE A 513 -2.45 -4.45 19.02
C PHE A 513 -2.79 -4.69 20.50
N TRP A 514 -2.52 -3.72 21.36
CA TRP A 514 -2.75 -3.81 22.81
C TRP A 514 -4.13 -4.40 23.16
N ASN A 515 -4.20 -5.23 24.19
CA ASN A 515 -5.41 -5.93 24.63
C ASN A 515 -6.06 -6.87 23.57
N LYS A 516 -5.36 -7.18 22.46
CA LYS A 516 -5.84 -8.10 21.42
C LYS A 516 -5.03 -9.39 21.34
N GLY A 517 -3.89 -9.44 22.01
CA GLY A 517 -2.98 -10.58 22.07
C GLY A 517 -1.64 -10.16 22.67
N PRO A 518 -0.62 -11.03 22.63
CA PRO A 518 0.71 -10.71 23.13
C PRO A 518 1.36 -9.53 22.39
N VAL A 519 2.04 -8.67 23.14
CA VAL A 519 2.89 -7.57 22.65
C VAL A 519 4.26 -7.76 23.28
N GLY A 520 5.34 -7.56 22.53
CA GLY A 520 6.71 -7.64 23.03
C GLY A 520 7.12 -6.38 23.79
N PRO A 521 8.20 -6.43 24.58
CA PRO A 521 8.78 -5.23 25.17
C PRO A 521 9.59 -4.46 24.13
N ASP A 522 9.83 -3.19 24.37
CA ASP A 522 10.73 -2.35 23.56
C ASP A 522 12.04 -3.03 23.28
N THR A 523 12.41 -3.03 22.03
CA THR A 523 13.58 -3.77 21.56
C THR A 523 14.50 -2.86 20.73
N LEU A 524 15.73 -2.68 21.23
CA LEU A 524 16.77 -1.98 20.46
C LEU A 524 17.44 -2.94 19.46
N PRO A 525 17.82 -2.49 18.26
CA PRO A 525 18.33 -3.33 17.17
C PRO A 525 19.78 -3.80 17.35
N THR A 526 20.12 -4.34 18.53
CA THR A 526 21.48 -4.79 18.85
C THR A 526 21.88 -6.06 18.11
N GLY A 527 20.92 -6.88 17.68
CA GLY A 527 21.10 -8.11 16.90
C GLY A 527 20.87 -7.94 15.40
N GLY A 528 20.33 -6.79 14.97
CA GLY A 528 20.01 -6.53 13.56
C GLY A 528 18.54 -6.22 13.31
N PHE A 529 18.05 -6.63 12.13
CA PHE A 529 16.67 -6.34 11.72
C PHE A 529 16.04 -7.53 10.98
N TRP A 530 14.74 -7.63 11.08
CA TRP A 530 13.91 -8.51 10.27
C TRP A 530 13.02 -7.69 9.32
N ARG A 531 12.67 -8.30 8.19
CA ARG A 531 11.72 -7.74 7.21
C ARG A 531 10.87 -8.86 6.63
N ILE A 532 9.59 -8.57 6.42
CA ILE A 532 8.67 -9.40 5.64
C ILE A 532 8.19 -8.59 4.45
N SER A 533 8.11 -9.22 3.27
CA SER A 533 7.48 -8.59 2.11
C SER A 533 6.75 -9.60 1.25
N GLY A 534 5.61 -9.17 0.69
CA GLY A 534 4.77 -9.99 -0.15
C GLY A 534 4.00 -9.18 -1.18
N SER A 535 3.37 -9.86 -2.16
CA SER A 535 2.48 -9.23 -3.14
C SER A 535 1.07 -9.08 -2.56
N SER A 536 0.41 -8.00 -2.93
CA SER A 536 -0.99 -7.74 -2.61
C SER A 536 -1.95 -8.61 -3.43
#